data_7fab4aeea05ac8e519cb8fceccf76c0b
#
_entry.id   7fab4aeea05ac8e519cb8fceccf76c0b
#
_cell.length_a   1.000
_cell.length_b   1.000
_cell.length_c   1.000
_cell.angle_alpha   90.00
_cell.angle_beta   90.00
_cell.angle_gamma   90.00
#
_symmetry.space_group_name_H-M   'P 1'
#
loop_
_entity.id
_entity.type
_entity.pdbx_description
1 polymer ?
#
loop_
_entity_poly.entity_id
_entity_poly.type
_entity_poly.pdbx_seq_one_letter_code
_entity_poly.pdbx_strand_id
1 'polypeptide(L)'
;KQKLKIEVCILAGGGSQRMRQDKSRLKLGDRTLLTHARVLAEKIGLPSRVIRKDDMPNCGPLGGVITALRSTNADSIIFLSCDMPFLSAKLVKDLNDHPGQAVFTQTTKGVGFPFRLNKNLLHSAEKQLSNDAYSLQALAKKLRARRLRLSVAKARQLFNINTPADWAVAKKRVA
;
A
#
# COMPACT_ATOMS: atom_id res chain seq x y z
N LYS A 1 -20.11 19.13 -9.08
CA LYS A 1 -19.06 18.70 -8.12
C LYS A 1 -17.89 18.17 -8.93
N GLN A 2 -16.72 18.77 -8.76
CA GLN A 2 -15.51 18.32 -9.45
C GLN A 2 -15.15 16.92 -8.96
N LYS A 3 -14.96 15.97 -9.90
CA LYS A 3 -14.57 14.59 -9.55
C LYS A 3 -13.15 14.61 -9.00
N LEU A 4 -12.94 14.08 -7.81
CA LEU A 4 -11.61 13.96 -7.20
C LEU A 4 -10.67 13.17 -8.12
N LYS A 5 -9.48 13.71 -8.35
CA LYS A 5 -8.40 13.00 -9.05
C LYS A 5 -7.78 12.01 -8.09
N ILE A 6 -7.79 10.74 -8.44
CA ILE A 6 -7.25 9.65 -7.63
C ILE A 6 -6.21 8.91 -8.44
N GLU A 7 -5.09 8.58 -7.82
CA GLU A 7 -4.06 7.71 -8.39
C GLU A 7 -3.73 6.56 -7.44
N VAL A 8 -3.14 5.52 -7.99
CA VAL A 8 -2.57 4.40 -7.25
C VAL A 8 -1.05 4.59 -7.17
N CYS A 9 -0.50 4.50 -5.98
CA CYS A 9 0.94 4.47 -5.77
C CYS A 9 1.36 3.10 -5.24
N ILE A 10 2.22 2.41 -5.99
CA ILE A 10 2.77 1.12 -5.62
C ILE A 10 4.11 1.36 -4.95
N LEU A 11 4.21 1.04 -3.66
CA LEU A 11 5.47 1.09 -2.93
C LEU A 11 6.23 -0.22 -3.16
N ALA A 12 7.33 -0.13 -3.89
CA ALA A 12 8.18 -1.26 -4.28
C ALA A 12 9.61 -1.14 -3.73
N GLY A 13 9.86 -0.16 -2.87
CA GLY A 13 11.12 0.05 -2.15
C GLY A 13 11.08 -0.60 -0.76
N GLY A 14 12.22 -0.63 -0.11
CA GLY A 14 12.39 -1.20 1.22
C GLY A 14 13.37 -2.35 1.24
N GLY A 15 14.10 -2.47 2.36
CA GLY A 15 15.16 -3.46 2.51
C GLY A 15 14.65 -4.90 2.41
N SER A 16 14.78 -5.49 1.26
CA SER A 16 14.52 -6.93 1.05
C SER A 16 15.59 -7.82 1.71
N GLN A 17 16.14 -7.37 2.85
CA GLN A 17 17.23 -8.04 3.55
C GLN A 17 16.95 -9.51 3.86
N ARG A 18 15.70 -9.82 4.21
CA ARG A 18 15.29 -11.19 4.54
C ARG A 18 15.16 -12.11 3.33
N MET A 19 14.91 -11.55 2.14
CA MET A 19 14.77 -12.29 0.89
C MET A 19 16.07 -12.28 0.06
N ARG A 20 17.04 -11.46 0.41
CA ARG A 20 18.32 -11.25 -0.33
C ARG A 20 18.15 -10.91 -1.82
N GLN A 21 16.93 -10.50 -2.23
CA GLN A 21 16.56 -10.20 -3.61
C GLN A 21 15.56 -9.06 -3.65
N ASP A 22 15.52 -8.33 -4.76
CA ASP A 22 14.45 -7.35 -5.03
C ASP A 22 13.12 -8.10 -5.24
N LYS A 23 12.28 -8.08 -4.22
CA LYS A 23 10.97 -8.76 -4.22
C LYS A 23 10.11 -8.36 -5.41
N SER A 24 10.18 -7.10 -5.85
CA SER A 24 9.33 -6.59 -6.93
C SER A 24 9.51 -7.35 -8.24
N ARG A 25 10.68 -7.96 -8.43
CA ARG A 25 11.08 -8.73 -9.62
C ARG A 25 10.77 -10.23 -9.51
N LEU A 26 10.38 -10.73 -8.35
CA LEU A 26 10.07 -12.15 -8.17
C LEU A 26 8.81 -12.50 -8.99
N LYS A 27 8.87 -13.58 -9.75
CA LYS A 27 7.74 -14.08 -10.55
C LYS A 27 6.86 -15.01 -9.75
N LEU A 28 5.61 -14.64 -9.56
CA LEU A 28 4.57 -15.47 -8.99
C LEU A 28 3.60 -15.86 -10.12
N GLY A 29 3.62 -17.12 -10.52
CA GLY A 29 3.01 -17.55 -11.77
C GLY A 29 3.77 -16.96 -12.97
N ASP A 30 3.04 -16.38 -13.90
CA ASP A 30 3.57 -15.77 -15.13
C ASP A 30 4.04 -14.30 -14.98
N ARG A 31 3.78 -13.67 -13.81
CA ARG A 31 3.99 -12.23 -13.58
C ARG A 31 4.88 -11.94 -12.38
N THR A 32 5.64 -10.84 -12.48
CA THR A 32 6.36 -10.33 -11.31
C THR A 32 5.39 -9.76 -10.27
N LEU A 33 5.81 -9.69 -9.01
CA LEU A 33 5.00 -9.08 -7.95
C LEU A 33 4.62 -7.63 -8.30
N LEU A 34 5.54 -6.86 -8.88
CA LEU A 34 5.22 -5.52 -9.34
C LEU A 34 4.17 -5.51 -10.46
N THR A 35 4.24 -6.47 -11.39
CA THR A 35 3.25 -6.59 -12.47
C THR A 35 1.87 -6.94 -11.92
N HIS A 36 1.77 -7.80 -10.90
CA HIS A 36 0.50 -8.07 -10.21
C HIS A 36 -0.13 -6.79 -9.67
N ALA A 37 0.65 -5.93 -9.02
CA ALA A 37 0.16 -4.66 -8.49
C ALA A 37 -0.27 -3.68 -9.60
N ARG A 38 0.47 -3.60 -10.70
CA ARG A 38 0.11 -2.77 -11.87
C ARG A 38 -1.19 -3.23 -12.53
N VAL A 39 -1.33 -4.53 -12.76
CA VAL A 39 -2.56 -5.11 -13.34
C VAL A 39 -3.76 -4.85 -12.43
N LEU A 40 -3.57 -4.89 -11.12
CA LEU A 40 -4.62 -4.53 -10.17
C LEU A 40 -5.07 -3.07 -10.35
N ALA A 41 -4.13 -2.13 -10.46
CA ALA A 41 -4.42 -0.72 -10.72
C ALA A 41 -5.17 -0.51 -12.05
N GLU A 42 -4.75 -1.20 -13.11
CA GLU A 42 -5.44 -1.17 -14.41
C GLU A 42 -6.89 -1.67 -14.30
N LYS A 43 -7.13 -2.77 -13.58
CA LYS A 43 -8.48 -3.31 -13.35
C LYS A 43 -9.40 -2.36 -12.58
N ILE A 44 -8.83 -1.48 -11.77
CA ILE A 44 -9.58 -0.46 -11.04
C ILE A 44 -9.88 0.74 -11.96
N GLY A 45 -9.13 0.91 -13.04
CA GLY A 45 -9.26 2.01 -13.99
C GLY A 45 -8.67 3.32 -13.47
N LEU A 46 -7.66 3.27 -12.59
CA LEU A 46 -6.96 4.43 -12.06
C LEU A 46 -5.52 4.49 -12.59
N PRO A 47 -4.98 5.70 -12.81
CA PRO A 47 -3.58 5.85 -13.15
C PRO A 47 -2.71 5.35 -12.00
N SER A 48 -1.58 4.74 -12.33
CA SER A 48 -0.65 4.22 -11.33
C SER A 48 0.77 4.65 -11.58
N ARG A 49 1.51 4.77 -10.48
CA ARG A 49 2.97 4.95 -10.50
C ARG A 49 3.62 4.11 -9.41
N VAL A 50 4.93 3.94 -9.54
CA VAL A 50 5.74 3.12 -8.64
C VAL A 50 6.77 4.00 -7.93
N ILE A 51 6.84 3.90 -6.61
CA ILE A 51 7.94 4.45 -5.80
C ILE A 51 8.86 3.29 -5.42
N ARG A 52 10.07 3.29 -5.99
CA ARG A 52 11.12 2.30 -5.71
C ARG A 52 12.13 2.79 -4.69
N LYS A 53 12.38 4.10 -4.69
CA LYS A 53 13.31 4.77 -3.80
C LYS A 53 12.59 5.97 -3.22
N ASP A 54 12.59 6.09 -1.93
CA ASP A 54 12.08 7.28 -1.25
C ASP A 54 13.23 8.25 -0.93
N ASP A 55 12.85 9.50 -0.65
CA ASP A 55 13.82 10.56 -0.32
C ASP A 55 14.32 10.45 1.12
N MET A 56 13.74 9.53 1.91
CA MET A 56 13.99 9.39 3.33
C MET A 56 14.29 7.94 3.69
N PRO A 57 15.56 7.52 3.56
CA PRO A 57 15.96 6.15 3.85
C PRO A 57 15.71 5.80 5.33
N ASN A 58 15.42 4.53 5.59
CA ASN A 58 15.21 3.97 6.93
C ASN A 58 13.94 4.47 7.68
N CYS A 59 13.03 5.12 6.98
CA CYS A 59 11.74 5.58 7.56
C CYS A 59 10.58 4.60 7.30
N GLY A 60 10.88 3.35 6.99
CA GLY A 60 9.87 2.35 6.66
C GLY A 60 8.93 2.79 5.53
N PRO A 61 7.66 2.38 5.54
CA PRO A 61 6.71 2.77 4.50
C PRO A 61 6.36 4.27 4.53
N LEU A 62 6.56 4.96 5.66
CA LEU A 62 6.25 6.38 5.79
C LEU A 62 7.09 7.25 4.85
N GLY A 63 8.36 6.91 4.63
CA GLY A 63 9.21 7.61 3.66
C GLY A 63 8.63 7.60 2.26
N GLY A 64 8.23 6.44 1.76
CA GLY A 64 7.60 6.30 0.44
C GLY A 64 6.24 7.01 0.35
N VAL A 65 5.45 6.99 1.42
CA VAL A 65 4.17 7.70 1.51
C VAL A 65 4.37 9.21 1.35
N ILE A 66 5.31 9.80 2.08
CA ILE A 66 5.60 11.23 2.01
C ILE A 66 6.15 11.61 0.64
N THR A 67 7.08 10.83 0.10
CA THR A 67 7.60 11.02 -1.26
C THR A 67 6.47 11.06 -2.29
N ALA A 68 5.52 10.14 -2.20
CA ALA A 68 4.36 10.09 -3.07
C ALA A 68 3.45 11.32 -2.91
N LEU A 69 3.13 11.71 -1.68
CA LEU A 69 2.25 12.85 -1.40
C LEU A 69 2.87 14.18 -1.86
N ARG A 70 4.20 14.34 -1.75
CA ARG A 70 4.92 15.54 -2.22
C ARG A 70 4.87 15.69 -3.73
N SER A 71 4.94 14.61 -4.46
CA SER A 71 5.11 14.58 -5.92
C SER A 71 3.82 14.33 -6.71
N THR A 72 2.67 14.19 -6.03
CA THR A 72 1.40 13.92 -6.71
C THR A 72 0.70 15.17 -7.21
N ASN A 73 0.03 15.04 -8.37
CA ASN A 73 -0.97 15.99 -8.87
C ASN A 73 -2.41 15.51 -8.63
N ALA A 74 -2.59 14.36 -7.98
CA ALA A 74 -3.89 13.85 -7.58
C ALA A 74 -4.34 14.45 -6.25
N ASP A 75 -5.66 14.45 -6.01
CA ASP A 75 -6.25 14.89 -4.76
C ASP A 75 -6.13 13.81 -3.66
N SER A 76 -6.03 12.55 -4.09
CA SER A 76 -5.96 11.39 -3.21
C SER A 76 -5.11 10.27 -3.81
N ILE A 77 -4.42 9.52 -2.97
CA ILE A 77 -3.57 8.39 -3.36
C ILE A 77 -4.05 7.12 -2.65
N ILE A 78 -4.22 6.04 -3.42
CA ILE A 78 -4.34 4.68 -2.90
C ILE A 78 -2.95 4.06 -2.90
N PHE A 79 -2.49 3.66 -1.72
CA PHE A 79 -1.19 3.02 -1.54
C PHE A 79 -1.33 1.50 -1.58
N LEU A 80 -0.58 0.88 -2.48
CA LEU A 80 -0.41 -0.57 -2.58
C LEU A 80 1.02 -0.94 -2.25
N SER A 81 1.22 -2.12 -1.66
CA SER A 81 2.52 -2.75 -1.55
C SER A 81 2.67 -3.84 -2.59
N CYS A 82 3.83 -3.92 -3.26
CA CYS A 82 4.06 -4.93 -4.31
C CYS A 82 4.12 -6.36 -3.78
N ASP A 83 4.30 -6.55 -2.48
CA ASP A 83 4.41 -7.86 -1.84
C ASP A 83 3.05 -8.46 -1.40
N MET A 84 1.94 -7.87 -1.85
CA MET A 84 0.56 -8.33 -1.58
C MET A 84 -0.16 -8.71 -2.89
N PRO A 85 0.19 -9.83 -3.53
CA PRO A 85 -0.27 -10.16 -4.88
C PRO A 85 -1.72 -10.64 -4.96
N PHE A 86 -2.38 -10.91 -3.83
CA PHE A 86 -3.73 -11.50 -3.79
C PHE A 86 -4.85 -10.48 -3.58
N LEU A 87 -4.54 -9.19 -3.61
CA LEU A 87 -5.54 -8.12 -3.52
C LEU A 87 -6.51 -8.17 -4.70
N SER A 88 -7.81 -8.06 -4.43
CA SER A 88 -8.83 -7.94 -5.47
C SER A 88 -9.15 -6.48 -5.80
N ALA A 89 -9.57 -6.24 -7.04
CA ALA A 89 -10.06 -4.93 -7.46
C ALA A 89 -11.26 -4.47 -6.63
N LYS A 90 -12.13 -5.41 -6.22
CA LYS A 90 -13.27 -5.10 -5.36
C LYS A 90 -12.84 -4.53 -4.01
N LEU A 91 -11.86 -5.15 -3.34
CA LEU A 91 -11.38 -4.67 -2.05
C LEU A 91 -10.82 -3.24 -2.17
N VAL A 92 -10.04 -2.97 -3.22
CA VAL A 92 -9.45 -1.64 -3.43
C VAL A 92 -10.52 -0.61 -3.79
N LYS A 93 -11.55 -0.99 -4.55
CA LYS A 93 -12.71 -0.13 -4.79
C LYS A 93 -13.49 0.16 -3.52
N ASP A 94 -13.77 -0.85 -2.69
CA ASP A 94 -14.43 -0.67 -1.39
C ASP A 94 -13.63 0.32 -0.50
N LEU A 95 -12.31 0.23 -0.51
CA LEU A 95 -11.42 1.17 0.18
C LEU A 95 -11.53 2.59 -0.39
N ASN A 96 -11.54 2.71 -1.73
CA ASN A 96 -11.64 4.00 -2.40
C ASN A 96 -12.97 4.71 -2.10
N ASP A 97 -14.05 3.97 -2.07
CA ASP A 97 -15.40 4.48 -1.87
C ASP A 97 -15.74 4.74 -0.40
N HIS A 98 -14.90 4.24 0.51
CA HIS A 98 -15.09 4.46 1.94
C HIS A 98 -14.92 5.94 2.31
N PRO A 99 -15.84 6.54 3.10
CA PRO A 99 -15.76 7.95 3.44
C PRO A 99 -14.54 8.26 4.33
N GLY A 100 -13.99 9.46 4.18
CA GLY A 100 -12.89 9.98 5.00
C GLY A 100 -11.70 10.44 4.17
N GLN A 101 -10.84 11.27 4.76
CA GLN A 101 -9.63 11.78 4.12
C GLN A 101 -8.45 10.79 4.24
N ALA A 102 -8.47 9.97 5.27
CA ALA A 102 -7.55 8.86 5.49
C ALA A 102 -8.35 7.60 5.79
N VAL A 103 -8.11 6.53 5.05
CA VAL A 103 -8.80 5.25 5.20
C VAL A 103 -7.78 4.12 5.15
N PHE A 104 -7.74 3.28 6.17
CA PHE A 104 -6.87 2.12 6.25
C PHE A 104 -7.68 0.83 6.30
N THR A 105 -7.22 -0.20 5.63
CA THR A 105 -7.70 -1.55 5.87
C THR A 105 -7.27 -2.00 7.27
N GLN A 106 -8.18 -2.66 7.98
CA GLN A 106 -7.94 -3.17 9.33
C GLN A 106 -8.30 -4.65 9.44
N THR A 107 -7.39 -5.40 10.03
CA THR A 107 -7.56 -6.79 10.44
C THR A 107 -7.41 -6.91 11.95
N THR A 108 -7.47 -8.12 12.48
CA THR A 108 -7.15 -8.40 13.90
C THR A 108 -5.70 -8.07 14.25
N LYS A 109 -4.80 -7.99 13.26
CA LYS A 109 -3.38 -7.64 13.43
C LYS A 109 -3.12 -6.13 13.42
N GLY A 110 -4.14 -5.31 13.16
CA GLY A 110 -4.02 -3.86 13.06
C GLY A 110 -4.29 -3.33 11.66
N VAL A 111 -3.81 -2.11 11.39
CA VAL A 111 -3.95 -1.44 10.08
C VAL A 111 -2.74 -1.70 9.19
N GLY A 112 -2.95 -1.58 7.87
CA GLY A 112 -1.86 -1.74 6.90
C GLY A 112 -2.31 -1.40 5.49
N PHE A 113 -1.51 -1.86 4.54
CA PHE A 113 -1.85 -1.81 3.12
C PHE A 113 -3.04 -2.72 2.79
N PRO A 114 -3.83 -2.35 1.76
CA PRO A 114 -3.88 -1.06 1.10
C PRO A 114 -4.52 0.00 1.99
N PHE A 115 -4.18 1.26 1.74
CA PHE A 115 -4.81 2.41 2.40
C PHE A 115 -4.88 3.60 1.44
N ARG A 116 -5.75 4.58 1.78
CA ARG A 116 -5.94 5.79 0.97
C ARG A 116 -5.74 7.03 1.83
N LEU A 117 -5.01 8.00 1.28
CA LEU A 117 -4.77 9.31 1.90
C LEU A 117 -5.07 10.44 0.91
N ASN A 118 -5.75 11.47 1.38
CA ASN A 118 -5.85 12.72 0.65
C ASN A 118 -4.53 13.51 0.71
N LYS A 119 -4.19 14.23 -0.37
CA LYS A 119 -2.94 15.01 -0.48
C LYS A 119 -2.79 16.05 0.62
N ASN A 120 -3.89 16.66 1.06
CA ASN A 120 -3.87 17.68 2.11
C ASN A 120 -3.37 17.16 3.48
N LEU A 121 -3.19 15.85 3.64
CA LEU A 121 -2.64 15.22 4.84
C LEU A 121 -1.10 15.18 4.86
N LEU A 122 -0.43 15.66 3.81
CA LEU A 122 1.03 15.67 3.70
C LEU A 122 1.71 16.26 4.93
N HIS A 123 1.30 17.46 5.35
CA HIS A 123 1.90 18.12 6.50
C HIS A 123 1.77 17.30 7.81
N SER A 124 0.64 16.64 8.01
CA SER A 124 0.44 15.76 9.17
C SER A 124 1.33 14.51 9.11
N ALA A 125 1.55 13.96 7.92
CA ALA A 125 2.47 12.83 7.71
C ALA A 125 3.93 13.25 7.95
N GLU A 126 4.33 14.43 7.51
CA GLU A 126 5.66 14.98 7.76
C GLU A 126 5.93 15.23 9.26
N LYS A 127 4.92 15.72 9.99
CA LYS A 127 5.01 15.82 11.46
C LYS A 127 5.19 14.46 12.13
N GLN A 128 4.57 13.43 11.61
CA GLN A 128 4.73 12.07 12.12
C GLN A 128 6.16 11.55 11.90
N LEU A 129 6.76 11.88 10.76
CA LEU A 129 8.16 11.57 10.47
C LEU A 129 9.11 12.24 11.49
N SER A 130 8.87 13.51 11.81
CA SER A 130 9.69 14.28 12.76
C SER A 130 9.67 13.72 14.18
N ASN A 131 8.66 12.92 14.53
CA ASN A 131 8.52 12.27 15.83
C ASN A 131 9.12 10.87 15.88
N ASP A 132 9.89 10.46 14.88
CA ASP A 132 10.51 9.13 14.75
C ASP A 132 9.51 7.96 14.84
N ALA A 133 8.25 8.21 14.53
CA ALA A 133 7.17 7.21 14.59
C ALA A 133 6.76 6.78 13.17
N TYR A 134 7.53 5.86 12.58
CA TYR A 134 7.48 5.49 11.16
C TYR A 134 6.43 4.44 10.82
N SER A 135 5.70 3.92 11.80
CA SER A 135 4.72 2.85 11.57
C SER A 135 3.42 3.38 10.96
N LEU A 136 2.76 2.54 10.15
CA LEU A 136 1.42 2.84 9.63
C LEU A 136 0.36 2.93 10.73
N GLN A 137 0.53 2.19 11.84
CA GLN A 137 -0.33 2.27 13.02
C GLN A 137 -0.29 3.68 13.63
N ALA A 138 0.91 4.23 13.82
CA ALA A 138 1.12 5.57 14.35
C ALA A 138 0.54 6.64 13.40
N LEU A 139 0.78 6.50 12.09
CA LEU A 139 0.23 7.39 11.07
C LEU A 139 -1.31 7.38 11.09
N ALA A 140 -1.91 6.21 11.08
CA ALA A 140 -3.36 6.06 11.08
C ALA A 140 -4.01 6.68 12.34
N LYS A 141 -3.36 6.54 13.51
CA LYS A 141 -3.79 7.17 14.77
C LYS A 141 -3.68 8.69 14.67
N LYS A 142 -2.54 9.21 14.20
CA LYS A 142 -2.29 10.65 14.04
C LYS A 142 -3.32 11.31 13.13
N LEU A 143 -3.64 10.66 12.01
CA LEU A 143 -4.59 11.15 11.03
C LEU A 143 -6.06 10.93 11.42
N ARG A 144 -6.35 10.30 12.56
CA ARG A 144 -7.70 9.87 12.94
C ARG A 144 -8.39 9.12 11.81
N ALA A 145 -7.64 8.24 11.15
CA ALA A 145 -8.06 7.57 9.94
C ALA A 145 -9.30 6.69 10.16
N ARG A 146 -10.18 6.66 9.18
CA ARG A 146 -11.27 5.69 9.10
C ARG A 146 -10.72 4.28 8.87
N ARG A 147 -11.48 3.28 9.27
CA ARG A 147 -11.07 1.87 9.24
C ARG A 147 -12.02 1.07 8.37
N LEU A 148 -11.53 0.54 7.26
CA LEU A 148 -12.23 -0.49 6.51
C LEU A 148 -11.91 -1.84 7.17
N ARG A 149 -12.79 -2.28 8.05
CA ARG A 149 -12.64 -3.56 8.76
C ARG A 149 -12.92 -4.72 7.81
N LEU A 150 -12.01 -5.68 7.77
CA LEU A 150 -12.12 -6.86 6.92
C LEU A 150 -12.51 -8.08 7.73
N SER A 151 -13.44 -8.88 7.18
CA SER A 151 -13.71 -10.22 7.68
C SER A 151 -12.46 -11.11 7.52
N VAL A 152 -12.39 -12.20 8.27
CA VAL A 152 -11.27 -13.18 8.17
C VAL A 152 -11.08 -13.65 6.72
N ALA A 153 -12.17 -13.92 6.01
CA ALA A 153 -12.11 -14.36 4.61
C ALA A 153 -11.51 -13.28 3.69
N LYS A 154 -11.91 -12.01 3.83
CA LYS A 154 -11.35 -10.90 3.06
C LYS A 154 -9.91 -10.59 3.46
N ALA A 155 -9.56 -10.74 4.73
CA ALA A 155 -8.21 -10.51 5.23
C ALA A 155 -7.16 -11.44 4.62
N ARG A 156 -7.55 -12.60 4.11
CA ARG A 156 -6.66 -13.51 3.36
C ARG A 156 -6.06 -12.87 2.10
N GLN A 157 -6.71 -11.87 1.53
CA GLN A 157 -6.19 -11.10 0.40
C GLN A 157 -4.99 -10.23 0.80
N LEU A 158 -4.84 -9.91 2.08
CA LEU A 158 -3.74 -9.10 2.60
C LEU A 158 -2.48 -9.92 2.90
N PHE A 159 -2.42 -11.15 2.40
CA PHE A 159 -1.24 -11.99 2.55
C PHE A 159 0.00 -11.30 1.99
N ASN A 160 1.00 -11.13 2.83
CA ASN A 160 2.21 -10.37 2.57
C ASN A 160 3.42 -11.30 2.46
N ILE A 161 4.19 -11.18 1.39
CA ILE A 161 5.38 -11.99 1.12
C ILE A 161 6.60 -11.30 1.70
N ASN A 162 7.03 -11.72 2.89
CA ASN A 162 8.19 -11.14 3.58
C ASN A 162 9.36 -12.11 3.75
N THR A 163 9.10 -13.40 3.68
CA THR A 163 10.06 -14.46 3.97
C THR A 163 10.05 -15.52 2.87
N PRO A 164 11.10 -16.37 2.74
CA PRO A 164 11.08 -17.53 1.86
C PRO A 164 9.91 -18.49 2.14
N ALA A 165 9.50 -18.62 3.40
CA ALA A 165 8.32 -19.42 3.77
C ALA A 165 7.02 -18.82 3.20
N ASP A 166 6.84 -17.49 3.29
CA ASP A 166 5.71 -16.81 2.66
C ASP A 166 5.71 -17.00 1.15
N TRP A 167 6.89 -16.94 0.53
CA TRP A 167 7.05 -17.19 -0.90
C TRP A 167 6.61 -18.60 -1.29
N ALA A 168 6.99 -19.62 -0.52
CA ALA A 168 6.55 -20.99 -0.74
C ALA A 168 5.02 -21.14 -0.65
N VAL A 169 4.40 -20.49 0.33
CA VAL A 169 2.93 -20.47 0.49
C VAL A 169 2.28 -19.76 -0.72
N ALA A 170 2.80 -18.62 -1.14
CA ALA A 170 2.27 -17.88 -2.29
C ALA A 170 2.31 -18.70 -3.58
N LYS A 171 3.43 -19.39 -3.84
CA LYS A 171 3.55 -20.29 -5.01
C LYS A 171 2.49 -21.40 -5.02
N LYS A 172 2.19 -21.99 -3.87
CA LYS A 172 1.14 -23.03 -3.77
C LYS A 172 -0.26 -22.48 -4.05
N ARG A 173 -0.52 -21.19 -3.79
CA ARG A 173 -1.82 -20.57 -4.05
C ARG A 173 -2.09 -20.32 -5.54
N VAL A 174 -1.07 -20.25 -6.37
CA VAL A 174 -1.18 -19.97 -7.81
C VAL A 174 -0.90 -21.20 -8.68
N ALA A 175 -0.46 -22.28 -8.06
CA ALA A 175 -0.33 -23.59 -8.72
C ALA A 175 -1.70 -24.26 -8.85
#